data_5055b7002206e604ca1fbd1bb74d38ca
#
_entry.id   5055b7002206e604ca1fbd1bb74d38ca
#
_cell.length_a   1.000
_cell.length_b   1.000
_cell.length_c   1.000
_cell.angle_alpha   90.00
_cell.angle_beta   90.00
_cell.angle_gamma   90.00
#
_symmetry.space_group_name_H-M   'P 1'
#
loop_
_entity.id
_entity.type
_entity.pdbx_description
1 polymer ?
#
loop_
_entity_poly.entity_id
_entity_poly.type
_entity_poly.pdbx_seq_one_letter_code
_entity_poly.pdbx_strand_id
1 'polypeptide(L)'
;MDFSLLYDQIAGQDAFEWIGLITGVIYVILATYEKPACWIFGIISSGCIAWKSITDYHLMADAGLQGFYIVIGVIGLRQWIKGQPGGLKKPVIISPWKQHLMVIVGCGLLSWPVSWLLITYTDARYGYVDTLLTLLSVWATILLIRKDLHNWVYWIVIDTVYVFLY
;
A
#
# COMPACT_ATOMS: atom_id res chain seq x y z
N MET A 1 1.93 -12.88 26.21
CA MET A 1 1.32 -12.99 24.87
C MET A 1 0.43 -14.23 24.91
N ASP A 2 -0.88 -14.05 24.80
CA ASP A 2 -1.82 -15.16 24.95
C ASP A 2 -1.97 -15.86 23.59
N PHE A 3 -1.31 -17.01 23.44
CA PHE A 3 -1.32 -17.77 22.18
C PHE A 3 -2.71 -18.30 21.80
N SER A 4 -3.64 -18.42 22.76
CA SER A 4 -5.01 -18.81 22.49
C SER A 4 -5.76 -17.71 21.72
N LEU A 5 -5.58 -16.44 22.08
CA LEU A 5 -6.19 -15.31 21.38
C LEU A 5 -5.69 -15.19 19.93
N LEU A 6 -4.39 -15.42 19.71
CA LEU A 6 -3.83 -15.44 18.36
C LEU A 6 -4.41 -16.58 17.51
N TYR A 7 -4.55 -17.77 18.13
CA TYR A 7 -5.14 -18.91 17.43
C TYR A 7 -6.59 -18.65 17.05
N ASP A 8 -7.38 -18.09 17.97
CA ASP A 8 -8.80 -17.78 17.72
C ASP A 8 -8.96 -16.70 16.64
N GLN A 9 -8.09 -15.68 16.62
CA GLN A 9 -8.07 -14.65 15.56
C GLN A 9 -7.71 -15.24 14.19
N ILE A 10 -6.74 -16.15 14.13
CA ILE A 10 -6.34 -16.80 12.87
C ILE A 10 -7.43 -17.79 12.41
N ALA A 11 -8.00 -18.55 13.32
CA ALA A 11 -9.05 -19.52 13.00
C ALA A 11 -10.39 -18.87 12.60
N GLY A 12 -10.63 -17.63 13.06
CA GLY A 12 -11.83 -16.87 12.74
C GLY A 12 -11.79 -16.16 11.39
N GLN A 13 -10.64 -16.15 10.69
CA GLN A 13 -10.51 -15.50 9.38
C GLN A 13 -11.27 -16.26 8.28
N ASP A 14 -11.99 -15.51 7.46
CA ASP A 14 -12.73 -16.07 6.33
C ASP A 14 -11.84 -16.29 5.08
N ALA A 15 -12.43 -16.85 4.03
CA ALA A 15 -11.72 -17.15 2.79
C ALA A 15 -11.20 -15.88 2.09
N PHE A 16 -11.90 -14.74 2.18
CA PHE A 16 -11.48 -13.48 1.56
C PHE A 16 -10.25 -12.90 2.27
N GLU A 17 -10.18 -12.99 3.59
CA GLU A 17 -9.03 -12.56 4.38
C GLU A 17 -7.80 -13.40 4.05
N TRP A 18 -7.95 -14.73 3.97
CA TRP A 18 -6.87 -15.62 3.57
C TRP A 18 -6.41 -15.38 2.13
N ILE A 19 -7.32 -15.20 1.18
CA ILE A 19 -6.98 -14.88 -0.21
C ILE A 19 -6.25 -13.54 -0.27
N GLY A 20 -6.74 -12.52 0.44
CA GLY A 20 -6.11 -11.20 0.51
C GLY A 20 -4.70 -11.27 1.07
N LEU A 21 -4.49 -11.98 2.19
CA LEU A 21 -3.19 -12.17 2.82
C LEU A 21 -2.22 -12.92 1.90
N ILE A 22 -2.60 -14.09 1.39
CA ILE A 22 -1.74 -14.94 0.56
C ILE A 22 -1.35 -14.19 -0.73
N THR A 23 -2.32 -13.56 -1.40
CA THR A 23 -2.03 -12.79 -2.62
C THR A 23 -1.19 -11.56 -2.34
N GLY A 24 -1.35 -10.90 -1.18
CA GLY A 24 -0.49 -9.81 -0.73
C GLY A 24 0.96 -10.26 -0.52
N VAL A 25 1.19 -11.41 0.12
CA VAL A 25 2.53 -11.97 0.29
C VAL A 25 3.15 -12.33 -1.07
N ILE A 26 2.39 -12.97 -1.96
CA ILE A 26 2.86 -13.29 -3.33
C ILE A 26 3.20 -12.00 -4.09
N TYR A 27 2.38 -10.94 -3.96
CA TYR A 27 2.66 -9.62 -4.53
C TYR A 27 4.04 -9.11 -4.11
N VAL A 28 4.34 -9.08 -2.82
CA VAL A 28 5.62 -8.58 -2.30
C VAL A 28 6.78 -9.42 -2.85
N ILE A 29 6.68 -10.76 -2.78
CA ILE A 29 7.72 -11.67 -3.30
C ILE A 29 7.97 -11.42 -4.79
N LEU A 30 6.93 -11.36 -5.61
CA LEU A 30 7.08 -11.13 -7.05
C LEU A 30 7.59 -9.73 -7.37
N ALA A 31 7.26 -8.73 -6.55
CA ALA A 31 7.77 -7.37 -6.70
C ALA A 31 9.28 -7.29 -6.45
N THR A 32 9.82 -8.03 -5.45
CA THR A 32 11.26 -8.12 -5.24
C THR A 32 12.02 -8.74 -6.41
N TYR A 33 11.40 -9.68 -7.11
CA TYR A 33 11.94 -10.28 -8.34
C TYR A 33 11.60 -9.48 -9.61
N GLU A 34 11.03 -8.30 -9.49
CA GLU A 34 10.63 -7.43 -10.61
C GLU A 34 9.71 -8.12 -11.64
N LYS A 35 8.87 -9.05 -11.20
CA LYS A 35 7.95 -9.77 -12.07
C LYS A 35 6.64 -8.98 -12.24
N PRO A 36 6.23 -8.64 -13.48
CA PRO A 36 4.97 -7.89 -13.71
C PRO A 36 3.73 -8.55 -13.13
N ALA A 37 3.75 -9.88 -12.96
CA ALA A 37 2.67 -10.62 -12.32
C ALA A 37 2.36 -10.16 -10.88
N CYS A 38 3.32 -9.50 -10.18
CA CYS A 38 3.08 -8.94 -8.86
C CYS A 38 1.83 -8.06 -8.83
N TRP A 39 1.65 -7.23 -9.85
CA TRP A 39 0.50 -6.31 -9.92
C TRP A 39 -0.85 -7.02 -9.97
N ILE A 40 -0.93 -8.21 -10.60
CA ILE A 40 -2.15 -9.02 -10.62
C ILE A 40 -2.51 -9.46 -9.20
N PHE A 41 -1.53 -9.98 -8.46
CA PHE A 41 -1.72 -10.41 -7.07
C PHE A 41 -2.03 -9.24 -6.15
N GLY A 42 -1.41 -8.07 -6.35
CA GLY A 42 -1.72 -6.85 -5.63
C GLY A 42 -3.17 -6.38 -5.86
N ILE A 43 -3.66 -6.43 -7.10
CA ILE A 43 -5.05 -6.09 -7.44
C ILE A 43 -6.03 -7.06 -6.75
N ILE A 44 -5.74 -8.36 -6.75
CA ILE A 44 -6.59 -9.36 -6.07
C ILE A 44 -6.61 -9.11 -4.57
N SER A 45 -5.44 -8.91 -3.95
CA SER A 45 -5.32 -8.61 -2.52
C SER A 45 -6.12 -7.36 -2.14
N SER A 46 -5.89 -6.25 -2.85
CA SER A 46 -6.63 -5.00 -2.61
C SER A 46 -8.14 -5.16 -2.83
N GLY A 47 -8.57 -5.98 -3.80
CA GLY A 47 -9.97 -6.29 -4.02
C GLY A 47 -10.62 -7.02 -2.84
N CYS A 48 -9.92 -8.02 -2.28
CA CYS A 48 -10.39 -8.76 -1.11
C CYS A 48 -10.49 -7.85 0.12
N ILE A 49 -9.45 -7.01 0.36
CA ILE A 49 -9.42 -6.07 1.49
C ILE A 49 -10.54 -5.02 1.32
N ALA A 50 -10.70 -4.45 0.12
CA ALA A 50 -11.78 -3.49 -0.15
C ALA A 50 -13.17 -4.07 0.14
N TRP A 51 -13.39 -5.30 -0.28
CA TRP A 51 -14.65 -6.00 0.01
C TRP A 51 -14.92 -6.10 1.51
N LYS A 52 -13.94 -6.58 2.28
CA LYS A 52 -14.03 -6.71 3.74
C LYS A 52 -14.21 -5.35 4.42
N SER A 53 -13.50 -4.32 3.97
CA SER A 53 -13.63 -2.96 4.50
C SER A 53 -15.04 -2.40 4.33
N ILE A 54 -15.74 -2.75 3.24
CA ILE A 54 -17.12 -2.32 3.00
C ILE A 54 -18.11 -3.16 3.80
N THR A 55 -18.01 -4.50 3.72
CA THR A 55 -19.04 -5.41 4.22
C THR A 55 -18.99 -5.60 5.73
N ASP A 56 -17.80 -5.81 6.28
CA ASP A 56 -17.63 -6.26 7.66
C ASP A 56 -17.16 -5.13 8.57
N TYR A 57 -16.20 -4.32 8.10
CA TYR A 57 -15.59 -3.29 8.93
C TYR A 57 -16.24 -1.91 8.78
N HIS A 58 -17.05 -1.70 7.73
CA HIS A 58 -17.67 -0.41 7.40
C HIS A 58 -16.67 0.75 7.28
N LEU A 59 -15.42 0.46 6.87
CA LEU A 59 -14.32 1.41 6.73
C LEU A 59 -14.26 1.95 5.30
N MET A 60 -15.12 2.93 4.99
CA MET A 60 -15.23 3.50 3.63
C MET A 60 -13.94 4.18 3.16
N ALA A 61 -13.17 4.80 4.08
CA ALA A 61 -11.90 5.43 3.74
C ALA A 61 -10.84 4.40 3.31
N ASP A 62 -10.76 3.26 4.02
CA ASP A 62 -9.87 2.15 3.66
C ASP A 62 -10.29 1.51 2.34
N ALA A 63 -11.58 1.26 2.14
CA ALA A 63 -12.11 0.78 0.86
C ALA A 63 -11.75 1.71 -0.31
N GLY A 64 -11.81 3.03 -0.10
CA GLY A 64 -11.36 4.03 -1.08
C GLY A 64 -9.87 3.94 -1.39
N LEU A 65 -9.03 3.74 -0.38
CA LEU A 65 -7.59 3.53 -0.53
C LEU A 65 -7.30 2.24 -1.31
N GLN A 66 -7.99 1.15 -1.02
CA GLN A 66 -7.87 -0.11 -1.76
C GLN A 66 -8.31 0.04 -3.22
N GLY A 67 -9.38 0.81 -3.48
CA GLY A 67 -9.80 1.19 -4.84
C GLY A 67 -8.68 1.94 -5.59
N PHE A 68 -8.01 2.87 -4.93
CA PHE A 68 -6.83 3.54 -5.47
C PHE A 68 -5.71 2.53 -5.80
N TYR A 69 -5.41 1.56 -4.92
CA TYR A 69 -4.39 0.54 -5.18
C TYR A 69 -4.74 -0.38 -6.36
N ILE A 70 -6.02 -0.68 -6.58
CA ILE A 70 -6.46 -1.42 -7.77
C ILE A 70 -6.16 -0.63 -9.04
N VAL A 71 -6.52 0.65 -9.09
CA VAL A 71 -6.25 1.52 -10.25
C VAL A 71 -4.76 1.64 -10.52
N ILE A 72 -3.98 1.92 -9.50
CA ILE A 72 -2.53 2.04 -9.57
C ILE A 72 -1.88 0.71 -9.97
N GLY A 73 -2.42 -0.41 -9.51
CA GLY A 73 -2.00 -1.77 -9.89
C GLY A 73 -2.16 -2.03 -11.39
N VAL A 74 -3.28 -1.62 -11.98
CA VAL A 74 -3.49 -1.70 -13.44
C VAL A 74 -2.47 -0.84 -14.21
N ILE A 75 -2.18 0.37 -13.71
CA ILE A 75 -1.18 1.27 -14.31
C ILE A 75 0.21 0.63 -14.20
N GLY A 76 0.58 0.12 -13.03
CA GLY A 76 1.86 -0.55 -12.78
C GLY A 76 2.06 -1.77 -13.67
N LEU A 77 1.05 -2.63 -13.77
CA LEU A 77 1.07 -3.80 -14.66
C LEU A 77 1.33 -3.40 -16.11
N ARG A 78 0.59 -2.40 -16.62
CA ARG A 78 0.76 -1.90 -17.99
C ARG A 78 2.16 -1.34 -18.22
N GLN A 79 2.69 -0.56 -17.27
CA GLN A 79 4.03 0.03 -17.40
C GLN A 79 5.14 -1.03 -17.36
N TRP A 80 4.98 -2.06 -16.53
CA TRP A 80 6.00 -3.11 -16.42
C TRP A 80 5.97 -4.10 -17.58
N ILE A 81 4.79 -4.38 -18.17
CA ILE A 81 4.67 -5.21 -19.38
C ILE A 81 5.17 -4.45 -20.60
N LYS A 82 4.79 -3.17 -20.75
CA LYS A 82 5.14 -2.38 -21.93
C LYS A 82 6.66 -2.17 -22.07
N GLY A 83 7.40 -2.19 -20.96
CA GLY A 83 8.85 -2.05 -20.95
C GLY A 83 9.32 -0.71 -21.54
N GLN A 84 10.53 -0.73 -22.10
CA GLN A 84 11.09 0.38 -22.90
C GLN A 84 10.93 0.11 -24.41
N PRO A 85 11.01 1.16 -25.25
CA PRO A 85 11.11 1.00 -26.70
C PRO A 85 12.23 0.02 -27.06
N GLY A 86 11.95 -0.95 -27.93
CA GLY A 86 12.88 -2.03 -28.29
C GLY A 86 12.77 -3.32 -27.45
N GLY A 87 11.75 -3.44 -26.58
CA GLY A 87 11.51 -4.66 -25.78
C GLY A 87 12.45 -4.84 -24.59
N LEU A 88 13.24 -3.82 -24.25
CA LEU A 88 14.13 -3.85 -23.10
C LEU A 88 13.35 -3.74 -21.79
N LYS A 89 13.80 -4.47 -20.76
CA LYS A 89 13.25 -4.31 -19.40
C LYS A 89 13.55 -2.89 -18.89
N LYS A 90 12.56 -2.28 -18.23
CA LYS A 90 12.74 -1.00 -17.55
C LYS A 90 13.82 -1.17 -16.47
N PRO A 91 14.91 -0.35 -16.49
CA PRO A 91 15.96 -0.46 -15.48
C PRO A 91 15.47 -0.05 -14.10
N VAL A 92 16.12 -0.59 -13.06
CA VAL A 92 15.99 -0.08 -11.69
C VAL A 92 16.67 1.28 -11.62
N ILE A 93 16.03 2.24 -10.99
CA ILE A 93 16.54 3.59 -10.80
C ILE A 93 16.69 3.93 -9.32
N ILE A 94 17.46 4.97 -9.05
CA ILE A 94 17.66 5.56 -7.73
C ILE A 94 17.38 7.05 -7.88
N SER A 95 16.30 7.54 -7.27
CA SER A 95 15.93 8.96 -7.32
C SER A 95 16.84 9.80 -6.42
N PRO A 96 17.08 11.07 -6.77
CA PRO A 96 17.92 11.96 -5.98
C PRO A 96 17.24 12.29 -4.63
N TRP A 97 18.05 12.42 -3.57
CA TRP A 97 17.58 12.68 -2.21
C TRP A 97 16.71 13.94 -2.07
N LYS A 98 16.95 14.96 -2.92
CA LYS A 98 16.14 16.20 -2.95
C LYS A 98 14.66 15.94 -3.27
N GLN A 99 14.38 14.95 -4.15
CA GLN A 99 13.02 14.56 -4.48
C GLN A 99 12.33 13.94 -3.27
N HIS A 100 13.02 13.07 -2.52
CA HIS A 100 12.48 12.46 -1.32
C HIS A 100 12.20 13.50 -0.23
N LEU A 101 13.13 14.43 0.00
CA LEU A 101 12.93 15.51 0.96
C LEU A 101 11.71 16.37 0.60
N MET A 102 11.57 16.76 -0.68
CA MET A 102 10.43 17.53 -1.16
C MET A 102 9.11 16.81 -0.93
N VAL A 103 9.07 15.51 -1.21
CA VAL A 103 7.85 14.70 -1.02
C VAL A 103 7.54 14.51 0.46
N ILE A 104 8.52 14.21 1.31
CA ILE A 104 8.31 14.04 2.75
C ILE A 104 7.77 15.34 3.36
N VAL A 105 8.35 16.49 3.03
CA VAL A 105 7.87 17.79 3.48
C VAL A 105 6.46 18.07 2.93
N GLY A 106 6.23 17.81 1.64
CA GLY A 106 4.92 17.99 1.01
C GLY A 106 3.84 17.11 1.64
N CYS A 107 4.13 15.82 1.86
CA CYS A 107 3.21 14.91 2.56
C CYS A 107 2.97 15.36 4.00
N GLY A 108 4.01 15.82 4.72
CA GLY A 108 3.89 16.35 6.07
C GLY A 108 2.97 17.57 6.15
N LEU A 109 3.11 18.52 5.22
CA LEU A 109 2.25 19.69 5.15
C LEU A 109 0.82 19.34 4.72
N LEU A 110 0.66 18.43 3.76
CA LEU A 110 -0.64 18.03 3.24
C LEU A 110 -1.41 17.15 4.24
N SER A 111 -0.72 16.34 5.04
CA SER A 111 -1.39 15.50 6.03
C SER A 111 -2.12 16.30 7.11
N TRP A 112 -1.72 17.51 7.39
CA TRP A 112 -2.42 18.33 8.38
C TRP A 112 -3.86 18.71 7.97
N PRO A 113 -4.12 19.38 6.82
CA PRO A 113 -5.47 19.68 6.40
C PRO A 113 -6.29 18.43 6.07
N VAL A 114 -5.68 17.39 5.50
CA VAL A 114 -6.38 16.12 5.18
C VAL A 114 -6.79 15.41 6.47
N SER A 115 -5.90 15.32 7.46
CA SER A 115 -6.22 14.75 8.77
C SER A 115 -7.33 15.52 9.48
N TRP A 116 -7.30 16.87 9.43
CA TRP A 116 -8.36 17.69 9.99
C TRP A 116 -9.73 17.39 9.34
N LEU A 117 -9.77 17.23 8.01
CA LEU A 117 -10.98 16.84 7.29
C LEU A 117 -11.45 15.44 7.72
N LEU A 118 -10.54 14.46 7.77
CA LEU A 118 -10.88 13.09 8.16
C LEU A 118 -11.42 13.02 9.59
N ILE A 119 -10.78 13.68 10.56
CA ILE A 119 -11.25 13.71 11.95
C ILE A 119 -12.60 14.44 12.07
N THR A 120 -12.85 15.47 11.24
CA THR A 120 -14.10 16.24 11.30
C THR A 120 -15.28 15.48 10.71
N TYR A 121 -15.06 14.68 9.68
CA TYR A 121 -16.11 14.03 8.91
C TYR A 121 -16.14 12.50 9.03
N THR A 122 -15.16 11.90 9.73
CA THR A 122 -15.07 10.45 9.97
C THR A 122 -14.60 10.18 11.39
N ASP A 123 -14.78 8.95 11.89
CA ASP A 123 -14.28 8.52 13.20
C ASP A 123 -12.80 8.12 13.17
N ALA A 124 -11.94 8.87 12.46
CA ALA A 124 -10.52 8.57 12.29
C ALA A 124 -9.77 8.64 13.63
N ARG A 125 -9.23 7.50 14.09
CA ARG A 125 -8.59 7.35 15.40
C ARG A 125 -7.19 7.94 15.48
N TYR A 126 -6.38 7.83 14.44
CA TYR A 126 -4.95 8.22 14.40
C TYR A 126 -4.64 9.37 13.43
N GLY A 127 -5.64 10.12 13.08
CA GLY A 127 -5.69 11.32 12.23
C GLY A 127 -4.41 11.68 11.47
N TYR A 128 -3.49 12.43 12.10
CA TYR A 128 -2.32 12.98 11.43
C TYR A 128 -1.31 11.91 10.99
N VAL A 129 -0.95 10.99 11.89
CA VAL A 129 0.09 9.97 11.61
C VAL A 129 -0.40 9.02 10.54
N ASP A 130 -1.63 8.54 10.66
CA ASP A 130 -2.24 7.64 9.69
C ASP A 130 -2.36 8.28 8.31
N THR A 131 -2.80 9.55 8.25
CA THR A 131 -2.85 10.31 7.01
C THR A 131 -1.46 10.49 6.38
N LEU A 132 -0.44 10.79 7.18
CA LEU A 132 0.94 10.91 6.70
C LEU A 132 1.45 9.60 6.11
N LEU A 133 1.24 8.48 6.82
CA LEU A 133 1.64 7.16 6.35
C LEU A 133 0.89 6.78 5.06
N THR A 134 -0.39 7.08 4.96
CA THR A 134 -1.19 6.87 3.75
C THR A 134 -0.62 7.65 2.56
N LEU A 135 -0.30 8.94 2.72
CA LEU A 135 0.30 9.73 1.65
C LEU A 135 1.69 9.22 1.24
N LEU A 136 2.50 8.79 2.21
CA LEU A 136 3.80 8.17 1.93
C LEU A 136 3.66 6.81 1.25
N SER A 137 2.62 6.01 1.56
CA SER A 137 2.32 4.74 0.90
C SER A 137 1.96 4.94 -0.58
N VAL A 138 1.18 5.98 -0.88
CA VAL A 138 0.90 6.38 -2.27
C VAL A 138 2.20 6.70 -3.01
N TRP A 139 3.09 7.47 -2.39
CA TRP A 139 4.39 7.77 -2.98
C TRP A 139 5.27 6.53 -3.16
N ALA A 140 5.36 5.66 -2.15
CA ALA A 140 6.09 4.40 -2.23
C ALA A 140 5.62 3.53 -3.40
N THR A 141 4.31 3.48 -3.61
CA THR A 141 3.71 2.75 -4.75
C THR A 141 4.09 3.38 -6.10
N ILE A 142 4.13 4.71 -6.19
CA ILE A 142 4.61 5.41 -7.40
C ILE A 142 6.09 5.09 -7.67
N LEU A 143 6.93 5.06 -6.64
CA LEU A 143 8.33 4.65 -6.75
C LEU A 143 8.45 3.20 -7.24
N LEU A 144 7.62 2.27 -6.74
CA LEU A 144 7.60 0.89 -7.20
C LEU A 144 7.23 0.78 -8.69
N ILE A 145 6.23 1.52 -9.17
CA ILE A 145 5.87 1.58 -10.60
C ILE A 145 7.06 2.04 -11.44
N ARG A 146 7.83 3.00 -10.93
CA ARG A 146 9.04 3.51 -11.59
C ARG A 146 10.22 2.56 -11.50
N LYS A 147 10.13 1.49 -10.70
CA LYS A 147 11.22 0.60 -10.29
C LYS A 147 12.32 1.35 -9.54
N ASP A 148 11.95 2.30 -8.71
CA ASP A 148 12.89 3.01 -7.86
C ASP A 148 13.17 2.19 -6.60
N LEU A 149 14.45 1.94 -6.33
CA LEU A 149 14.88 1.10 -5.20
C LEU A 149 14.46 1.66 -3.84
N HIS A 150 14.32 3.00 -3.73
CA HIS A 150 13.90 3.65 -2.49
C HIS A 150 12.48 3.28 -2.05
N ASN A 151 11.63 2.70 -2.92
CA ASN A 151 10.31 2.24 -2.51
C ASN A 151 10.38 1.30 -1.29
N TRP A 152 11.39 0.41 -1.24
CA TRP A 152 11.56 -0.54 -0.14
C TRP A 152 11.89 0.15 1.19
N VAL A 153 12.66 1.25 1.15
CA VAL A 153 12.95 2.04 2.35
C VAL A 153 11.65 2.65 2.91
N TYR A 154 10.81 3.21 2.03
CA TYR A 154 9.51 3.74 2.44
C TYR A 154 8.63 2.67 3.07
N TRP A 155 8.50 1.49 2.42
CA TRP A 155 7.67 0.41 2.94
C TRP A 155 8.15 -0.09 4.29
N ILE A 156 9.47 -0.30 4.47
CA ILE A 156 10.04 -0.71 5.76
C ILE A 156 9.70 0.29 6.87
N VAL A 157 9.82 1.59 6.59
CA VAL A 157 9.50 2.63 7.58
C VAL A 157 8.01 2.67 7.89
N ILE A 158 7.16 2.67 6.84
CA ILE A 158 5.69 2.73 6.97
C ILE A 158 5.18 1.52 7.78
N ASP A 159 5.57 0.30 7.37
CA ASP A 159 5.12 -0.93 8.03
C ASP A 159 5.60 -1.02 9.47
N THR A 160 6.86 -0.57 9.73
CA THR A 160 7.38 -0.51 11.09
C THR A 160 6.53 0.41 11.97
N VAL A 161 6.18 1.60 11.47
CA VAL A 161 5.33 2.53 12.24
C VAL A 161 3.94 1.95 12.46
N TYR A 162 3.34 1.30 11.45
CA TYR A 162 2.04 0.65 11.61
C TYR A 162 2.04 -0.46 12.68
N VAL A 163 3.08 -1.28 12.77
CA VAL A 163 3.21 -2.31 13.83
C VAL A 163 3.19 -1.71 15.25
N PHE A 164 3.71 -0.49 15.44
CA PHE A 164 3.65 0.19 16.75
C PHE A 164 2.38 1.02 16.96
N LEU A 165 1.66 1.33 15.89
CA LEU A 165 0.46 2.16 15.95
C LEU A 165 -0.80 1.33 16.23
N TYR A 166 -0.84 0.09 15.74
CA TYR A 166 -1.94 -0.86 15.84
C TYR A 166 -1.57 -2.11 16.63
#